data_8d0799bc898464f27634f9411a2a1f3d
#
_entry.id   8d0799bc898464f27634f9411a2a1f3d
#
_cell.length_a   1.000
_cell.length_b   1.000
_cell.length_c   1.000
_cell.angle_alpha   90.00
_cell.angle_beta   90.00
_cell.angle_gamma   90.00
#
_symmetry.space_group_name_H-M   'P 1'
#
loop_
_entity.id
_entity.type
_entity.pdbx_description
1 polymer ?
#
loop_
_entity_poly.entity_id
_entity_poly.type
_entity_poly.pdbx_seq_one_letter_code
_entity_poly.pdbx_strand_id
1 'polypeptide(L)'
;MGREFRYHLLSIGVNRESNGATVRSAERDAFGMSWTFAQLGYWRAERNRCLTGAQASPAAIEAHLSHCGSIADLDLLMVFWSGHVFAIDPIIEMLMLPADARLRVLIVDTCHADDRLRKLEGALSALPDTQRPVALASCAADGRARENSVNGFFTGALLRQLRRPRRPGTRSLDLLDAFNRAADEAVGRVGQNPLFATNGAGRLRIPILTQTSLPFD
;
A
#
# COMPACT_ATOMS: atom_id res chain seq x y z
N MET A 1 -19.25 -7.42 23.62
CA MET A 1 -17.96 -7.71 22.97
C MET A 1 -17.88 -6.92 21.67
N GLY A 2 -16.82 -6.10 21.46
CA GLY A 2 -16.66 -5.37 20.20
C GLY A 2 -16.32 -6.37 19.08
N ARG A 3 -16.79 -6.10 17.84
CA ARG A 3 -16.44 -6.88 16.65
C ARG A 3 -14.92 -6.81 16.45
N GLU A 4 -14.26 -7.95 16.13
CA GLU A 4 -12.85 -8.00 15.73
C GLU A 4 -12.64 -7.18 14.44
N PHE A 5 -11.58 -6.36 14.41
CA PHE A 5 -11.20 -5.62 13.21
C PHE A 5 -10.66 -6.59 12.15
N ARG A 6 -11.33 -6.65 11.01
CA ARG A 6 -11.00 -7.57 9.90
C ARG A 6 -10.20 -6.84 8.84
N TYR A 7 -9.03 -7.36 8.52
CA TYR A 7 -8.13 -6.75 7.55
C TYR A 7 -7.51 -7.78 6.61
N HIS A 8 -7.10 -7.31 5.46
CA HIS A 8 -6.20 -8.03 4.56
C HIS A 8 -5.16 -7.06 4.00
N LEU A 9 -3.89 -7.40 4.12
CA LEU A 9 -2.76 -6.62 3.63
C LEU A 9 -2.00 -7.48 2.62
N LEU A 10 -1.70 -6.90 1.47
CA LEU A 10 -0.91 -7.53 0.41
C LEU A 10 0.22 -6.59 0.01
N SER A 11 1.46 -6.95 0.30
CA SER A 11 2.65 -6.21 -0.10
C SER A 11 3.35 -6.95 -1.23
N ILE A 12 3.53 -6.29 -2.38
CA ILE A 12 4.09 -6.89 -3.58
C ILE A 12 5.33 -6.11 -3.98
N GLY A 13 6.45 -6.82 -4.19
CA GLY A 13 7.70 -6.25 -4.65
C GLY A 13 8.29 -7.05 -5.80
N VAL A 14 8.52 -6.40 -6.95
CA VAL A 14 9.07 -7.02 -8.15
C VAL A 14 10.33 -6.30 -8.59
N ASN A 15 11.49 -6.90 -8.28
CA ASN A 15 12.79 -6.33 -8.66
C ASN A 15 13.11 -6.50 -10.14
N ARG A 16 12.67 -7.60 -10.76
CA ARG A 16 12.99 -7.94 -12.14
C ARG A 16 11.76 -8.34 -12.92
N GLU A 17 11.52 -7.66 -14.01
CA GLU A 17 10.46 -8.00 -14.95
C GLU A 17 10.91 -9.00 -16.01
N SER A 18 9.94 -9.60 -16.69
CA SER A 18 10.14 -10.54 -17.80
C SER A 18 10.91 -9.92 -18.98
N ASN A 19 10.81 -8.60 -19.17
CA ASN A 19 11.52 -7.82 -20.21
C ASN A 19 12.98 -7.49 -19.83
N GLY A 20 13.44 -7.91 -18.64
CA GLY A 20 14.79 -7.64 -18.13
C GLY A 20 14.96 -6.31 -17.40
N ALA A 21 13.95 -5.45 -17.35
CA ALA A 21 13.98 -4.22 -16.55
C ALA A 21 14.12 -4.54 -15.05
N THR A 22 14.92 -3.75 -14.34
CA THR A 22 15.23 -4.00 -12.93
C THR A 22 15.00 -2.77 -12.07
N VAL A 23 14.38 -2.98 -10.90
CA VAL A 23 14.32 -2.06 -9.76
C VAL A 23 14.99 -2.77 -8.58
N ARG A 24 15.92 -2.11 -7.91
CA ARG A 24 16.77 -2.80 -6.91
C ARG A 24 16.11 -2.90 -5.53
N SER A 25 15.16 -2.03 -5.25
CA SER A 25 14.58 -1.85 -3.91
C SER A 25 13.20 -2.50 -3.73
N ALA A 26 12.51 -2.88 -4.80
CA ALA A 26 11.09 -3.21 -4.76
C ALA A 26 10.74 -4.36 -3.78
N GLU A 27 11.49 -5.44 -3.79
CA GLU A 27 11.27 -6.56 -2.86
C GLU A 27 11.51 -6.16 -1.41
N ARG A 28 12.51 -5.31 -1.18
CA ARG A 28 12.85 -4.80 0.14
C ARG A 28 11.80 -3.83 0.67
N ASP A 29 11.24 -3.04 -0.23
CA ASP A 29 10.12 -2.13 0.07
C ASP A 29 8.88 -2.90 0.49
N ALA A 30 8.52 -3.95 -0.25
CA ALA A 30 7.38 -4.80 0.08
C ALA A 30 7.56 -5.49 1.43
N PHE A 31 8.75 -6.06 1.68
CA PHE A 31 9.05 -6.65 2.97
C PHE A 31 9.01 -5.61 4.10
N GLY A 32 9.61 -4.44 3.89
CA GLY A 32 9.60 -3.35 4.86
C GLY A 32 8.20 -2.88 5.21
N MET A 33 7.30 -2.83 4.23
CA MET A 33 5.90 -2.45 4.43
C MET A 33 5.15 -3.52 5.23
N SER A 34 5.20 -4.78 4.80
CA SER A 34 4.59 -5.92 5.52
C SER A 34 5.07 -6.00 6.97
N TRP A 35 6.39 -5.91 7.19
CA TRP A 35 6.99 -5.90 8.52
C TRP A 35 6.50 -4.73 9.38
N THR A 36 6.44 -3.52 8.81
CA THR A 36 5.99 -2.33 9.54
C THR A 36 4.54 -2.48 9.99
N PHE A 37 3.67 -3.00 9.14
CA PHE A 37 2.29 -3.28 9.53
C PHE A 37 2.18 -4.40 10.57
N ALA A 38 3.04 -5.43 10.49
CA ALA A 38 3.11 -6.45 11.53
C ALA A 38 3.45 -5.84 12.91
N GLN A 39 4.38 -4.86 12.98
CA GLN A 39 4.68 -4.11 14.21
C GLN A 39 3.52 -3.23 14.70
N LEU A 40 2.59 -2.87 13.84
CA LEU A 40 1.36 -2.15 14.18
C LEU A 40 0.22 -3.09 14.62
N GLY A 41 0.50 -4.39 14.75
CA GLY A 41 -0.45 -5.42 15.16
C GLY A 41 -1.12 -6.18 14.02
N TYR A 42 -0.79 -5.91 12.76
CA TYR A 42 -1.30 -6.62 11.58
C TYR A 42 -0.42 -7.83 11.24
N TRP A 43 -0.21 -8.73 12.19
CA TRP A 43 0.83 -9.77 12.13
C TRP A 43 0.33 -11.13 11.63
N ARG A 44 -0.98 -11.37 11.52
CA ARG A 44 -1.52 -12.67 11.08
C ARG A 44 -1.07 -12.98 9.65
N ALA A 45 -0.26 -14.03 9.49
CA ALA A 45 0.35 -14.38 8.21
C ALA A 45 -0.65 -14.65 7.08
N GLU A 46 -1.83 -15.15 7.41
CA GLU A 46 -2.91 -15.36 6.45
C GLU A 46 -3.56 -14.06 5.96
N ARG A 47 -3.39 -12.96 6.72
CA ARG A 47 -4.00 -11.65 6.45
C ARG A 47 -2.97 -10.56 6.11
N ASN A 48 -1.68 -10.81 6.32
CA ASN A 48 -0.57 -9.92 5.95
C ASN A 48 0.40 -10.70 5.07
N ARG A 49 0.21 -10.62 3.78
CA ARG A 49 0.99 -11.34 2.76
C ARG A 49 2.04 -10.45 2.14
N CYS A 50 3.23 -11.01 1.96
CA CYS A 50 4.31 -10.37 1.22
C CYS A 50 4.71 -11.28 0.05
N LEU A 51 4.59 -10.78 -1.18
CA LEU A 51 4.95 -11.48 -2.40
C LEU A 51 6.21 -10.83 -2.99
N THR A 52 7.28 -11.60 -3.11
CA THR A 52 8.55 -11.16 -3.66
C THR A 52 9.19 -12.26 -4.51
N GLY A 53 10.10 -11.89 -5.40
CA GLY A 53 10.80 -12.85 -6.25
C GLY A 53 9.85 -13.76 -7.02
N ALA A 54 10.07 -15.08 -6.96
CA ALA A 54 9.25 -16.07 -7.64
C ALA A 54 7.78 -16.12 -7.15
N GLN A 55 7.51 -15.67 -5.93
CA GLN A 55 6.16 -15.61 -5.37
C GLN A 55 5.33 -14.45 -5.95
N ALA A 56 5.98 -13.43 -6.53
CA ALA A 56 5.34 -12.29 -7.18
C ALA A 56 5.14 -12.52 -8.69
N SER A 57 4.88 -13.76 -9.11
CA SER A 57 4.50 -14.03 -10.50
C SER A 57 3.12 -13.45 -10.80
N PRO A 58 2.83 -13.06 -12.06
CA PRO A 58 1.52 -12.51 -12.43
C PRO A 58 0.35 -13.40 -11.98
N ALA A 59 0.46 -14.71 -12.17
CA ALA A 59 -0.59 -15.66 -11.77
C ALA A 59 -0.76 -15.72 -10.23
N ALA A 60 0.32 -15.64 -9.46
CA ALA A 60 0.24 -15.62 -7.99
C ALA A 60 -0.38 -14.31 -7.49
N ILE A 61 -0.03 -13.18 -8.10
CA ILE A 61 -0.61 -11.87 -7.78
C ILE A 61 -2.11 -11.91 -8.07
N GLU A 62 -2.52 -12.34 -9.25
CA GLU A 62 -3.93 -12.44 -9.65
C GLU A 62 -4.72 -13.36 -8.71
N ALA A 63 -4.18 -14.53 -8.35
CA ALA A 63 -4.82 -15.44 -7.40
C ALA A 63 -5.03 -14.79 -6.02
N HIS A 64 -4.04 -14.05 -5.51
CA HIS A 64 -4.16 -13.35 -4.24
C HIS A 64 -5.15 -12.18 -4.30
N LEU A 65 -5.16 -11.44 -5.41
CA LEU A 65 -6.12 -10.34 -5.62
C LEU A 65 -7.55 -10.86 -5.70
N SER A 66 -7.77 -11.96 -6.45
CA SER A 66 -9.08 -12.62 -6.52
C SER A 66 -9.54 -13.13 -5.15
N HIS A 67 -8.62 -13.71 -4.37
CA HIS A 67 -8.91 -14.09 -2.99
C HIS A 67 -9.31 -12.88 -2.14
N CYS A 68 -8.58 -11.77 -2.21
CA CYS A 68 -8.93 -10.53 -1.49
C CYS A 68 -10.34 -10.04 -1.86
N GLY A 69 -10.71 -10.10 -3.13
CA GLY A 69 -12.03 -9.70 -3.62
C GLY A 69 -13.17 -10.60 -3.12
N SER A 70 -12.88 -11.86 -2.75
CA SER A 70 -13.87 -12.81 -2.23
C SER A 70 -14.09 -12.72 -0.72
N ILE A 71 -13.27 -11.95 0.01
CA ILE A 71 -13.39 -11.83 1.47
C ILE A 71 -14.49 -10.83 1.80
N ALA A 72 -15.57 -11.31 2.40
CA ALA A 72 -16.67 -10.46 2.85
C ALA A 72 -16.32 -9.67 4.13
N ASP A 73 -16.99 -8.54 4.34
CA ASP A 73 -16.96 -7.76 5.58
C ASP A 73 -15.55 -7.30 6.04
N LEU A 74 -14.66 -6.95 5.17
CA LEU A 74 -13.37 -6.36 5.56
C LEU A 74 -13.56 -4.93 6.09
N ASP A 75 -12.89 -4.62 7.19
CA ASP A 75 -12.75 -3.23 7.65
C ASP A 75 -11.65 -2.50 6.87
N LEU A 76 -10.59 -3.24 6.46
CA LEU A 76 -9.46 -2.71 5.69
C LEU A 76 -8.95 -3.72 4.67
N LEU A 77 -8.90 -3.32 3.41
CA LEU A 77 -8.08 -3.95 2.37
C LEU A 77 -6.97 -2.98 1.98
N MET A 78 -5.71 -3.40 2.13
CA MET A 78 -4.56 -2.60 1.73
C MET A 78 -3.67 -3.38 0.79
N VAL A 79 -3.31 -2.76 -0.32
CA VAL A 79 -2.33 -3.29 -1.26
C VAL A 79 -1.18 -2.29 -1.39
N PHE A 80 0.03 -2.78 -1.19
CA PHE A 80 1.27 -2.08 -1.49
C PHE A 80 1.92 -2.70 -2.73
N TRP A 81 2.30 -1.87 -3.66
CA TRP A 81 3.05 -2.26 -4.87
C TRP A 81 4.36 -1.48 -4.95
N SER A 82 5.47 -2.19 -5.14
CA SER A 82 6.75 -1.61 -5.55
C SER A 82 7.31 -2.39 -6.74
N GLY A 83 7.73 -1.68 -7.78
CA GLY A 83 8.21 -2.28 -9.03
C GLY A 83 7.90 -1.43 -10.24
N HIS A 84 7.90 -2.03 -11.41
CA HIS A 84 7.52 -1.34 -12.64
C HIS A 84 6.00 -1.23 -12.82
N VAL A 85 5.57 -0.24 -13.60
CA VAL A 85 4.16 0.12 -13.76
C VAL A 85 3.32 -0.91 -14.53
N PHE A 86 3.96 -1.77 -15.32
CA PHE A 86 3.24 -2.67 -16.26
C PHE A 86 2.36 -3.75 -15.59
N ALA A 87 2.61 -4.08 -14.34
CA ALA A 87 1.86 -5.09 -13.61
C ALA A 87 0.81 -4.52 -12.63
N ILE A 88 0.52 -3.22 -12.69
CA ILE A 88 -0.40 -2.56 -11.74
C ILE A 88 -1.88 -2.64 -12.18
N ASP A 89 -2.17 -2.86 -13.46
CA ASP A 89 -3.54 -2.85 -13.97
C ASP A 89 -4.48 -3.82 -13.23
N PRO A 90 -4.11 -5.08 -12.95
CA PRO A 90 -4.97 -5.98 -12.18
C PRO A 90 -5.25 -5.48 -10.75
N ILE A 91 -4.28 -4.75 -10.17
CA ILE A 91 -4.42 -4.17 -8.82
C ILE A 91 -5.42 -3.01 -8.84
N ILE A 92 -5.36 -2.18 -9.88
CA ILE A 92 -6.32 -1.08 -10.08
C ILE A 92 -7.72 -1.64 -10.29
N GLU A 93 -7.87 -2.64 -11.16
CA GLU A 93 -9.15 -3.31 -11.40
C GLU A 93 -9.73 -3.89 -10.11
N MET A 94 -8.92 -4.57 -9.31
CA MET A 94 -9.35 -5.10 -8.02
C MET A 94 -9.85 -4.01 -7.06
N LEU A 95 -9.18 -2.86 -7.00
CA LEU A 95 -9.63 -1.75 -6.17
C LEU A 95 -10.98 -1.17 -6.63
N MET A 96 -11.28 -1.34 -7.92
CA MET A 96 -12.53 -0.89 -8.53
C MET A 96 -13.65 -1.91 -8.38
N LEU A 97 -13.34 -3.19 -8.10
CA LEU A 97 -14.37 -4.19 -7.84
C LEU A 97 -15.16 -3.81 -6.59
N PRO A 98 -16.48 -4.06 -6.56
CA PRO A 98 -17.30 -3.92 -5.37
C PRO A 98 -16.85 -4.97 -4.34
N ALA A 99 -15.74 -4.72 -3.69
CA ALA A 99 -15.30 -5.53 -2.55
C ALA A 99 -16.01 -5.03 -1.30
N ASP A 100 -16.42 -5.94 -0.46
CA ASP A 100 -17.12 -5.67 0.80
C ASP A 100 -16.18 -5.11 1.89
N ALA A 101 -15.23 -4.27 1.46
CA ALA A 101 -14.25 -3.62 2.32
C ALA A 101 -14.62 -2.16 2.57
N ARG A 102 -14.75 -1.78 3.85
CA ARG A 102 -15.08 -0.41 4.26
C ARG A 102 -14.04 0.62 3.87
N LEU A 103 -12.78 0.22 3.91
CA LEU A 103 -11.64 1.04 3.53
C LEU A 103 -10.72 0.25 2.60
N ARG A 104 -10.44 0.83 1.44
CA ARG A 104 -9.51 0.27 0.45
C ARG A 104 -8.36 1.23 0.24
N VAL A 105 -7.14 0.76 0.43
CA VAL A 105 -5.93 1.56 0.31
C VAL A 105 -4.98 0.91 -0.70
N LEU A 106 -4.58 1.67 -1.69
CA LEU A 106 -3.48 1.32 -2.59
C LEU A 106 -2.30 2.25 -2.32
N ILE A 107 -1.13 1.68 -2.11
CA ILE A 107 0.13 2.40 -2.01
C ILE A 107 1.04 1.91 -3.13
N VAL A 108 1.50 2.82 -4.00
CA VAL A 108 2.28 2.49 -5.20
C VAL A 108 3.62 3.21 -5.19
N ASP A 109 4.70 2.45 -5.28
CA ASP A 109 6.04 2.98 -5.54
C ASP A 109 6.54 2.46 -6.89
N THR A 110 6.37 3.27 -7.93
CA THR A 110 6.72 2.93 -9.31
C THR A 110 7.14 4.14 -10.11
N CYS A 111 8.01 3.92 -11.10
CA CYS A 111 8.35 4.94 -12.10
C CYS A 111 7.26 5.01 -13.17
N HIS A 112 7.14 6.17 -13.82
CA HIS A 112 6.31 6.38 -15.02
C HIS A 112 4.87 5.87 -14.87
N ALA A 113 4.21 6.32 -13.83
CA ALA A 113 2.81 6.00 -13.58
C ALA A 113 1.81 6.73 -14.50
N ASP A 114 2.31 7.35 -15.57
CA ASP A 114 1.67 8.37 -16.39
C ASP A 114 0.16 8.18 -16.68
N ASP A 115 -0.16 7.33 -17.61
CA ASP A 115 -1.57 7.16 -18.03
C ASP A 115 -2.39 6.33 -17.02
N ARG A 116 -1.73 5.50 -16.25
CA ARG A 116 -2.38 4.56 -15.33
C ARG A 116 -2.81 5.21 -14.03
N LEU A 117 -2.00 6.14 -13.49
CA LEU A 117 -2.43 6.95 -12.34
C LEU A 117 -3.53 7.95 -12.72
N ARG A 118 -3.51 8.53 -13.93
CA ARG A 118 -4.63 9.34 -14.44
C ARG A 118 -5.91 8.51 -14.63
N LYS A 119 -5.79 7.29 -15.14
CA LYS A 119 -6.92 6.34 -15.19
C LYS A 119 -7.40 6.00 -13.79
N LEU A 120 -6.49 5.79 -12.84
CA LEU A 120 -6.82 5.55 -11.44
C LEU A 120 -7.56 6.76 -10.84
N GLU A 121 -7.08 7.99 -11.03
CA GLU A 121 -7.76 9.21 -10.57
C GLU A 121 -9.17 9.32 -11.16
N GLY A 122 -9.30 9.13 -12.48
CA GLY A 122 -10.60 9.13 -13.17
C GLY A 122 -11.53 8.04 -12.65
N ALA A 123 -10.99 6.84 -12.45
CA ALA A 123 -11.73 5.71 -11.95
C ALA A 123 -12.17 5.91 -10.48
N LEU A 124 -11.29 6.42 -9.62
CA LEU A 124 -11.63 6.74 -8.22
C LEU A 124 -12.71 7.83 -8.13
N SER A 125 -12.65 8.83 -9.03
CA SER A 125 -13.64 9.91 -9.07
C SER A 125 -15.02 9.44 -9.53
N ALA A 126 -15.11 8.32 -10.26
CA ALA A 126 -16.36 7.72 -10.71
C ALA A 126 -17.04 6.83 -9.68
N LEU A 127 -16.35 6.49 -8.57
CA LEU A 127 -16.92 5.63 -7.53
C LEU A 127 -17.85 6.41 -6.59
N PRO A 128 -18.93 5.77 -6.10
CA PRO A 128 -19.81 6.39 -5.11
C PRO A 128 -19.07 6.68 -3.80
N ASP A 129 -19.46 7.75 -3.10
CA ASP A 129 -18.88 8.18 -1.80
C ASP A 129 -18.89 7.10 -0.71
N THR A 130 -19.76 6.10 -0.85
CA THR A 130 -19.83 4.95 0.06
C THR A 130 -18.64 4.00 -0.07
N GLN A 131 -17.95 4.05 -1.20
CA GLN A 131 -16.75 3.26 -1.46
C GLN A 131 -15.55 4.21 -1.36
N ARG A 132 -14.86 4.25 -0.27
CA ARG A 132 -13.75 5.18 0.00
C ARG A 132 -12.36 4.58 -0.34
N PRO A 133 -12.06 4.33 -1.63
CA PRO A 133 -10.72 3.93 -2.01
C PRO A 133 -9.77 5.12 -1.87
N VAL A 134 -8.56 4.82 -1.46
CA VAL A 134 -7.47 5.78 -1.32
C VAL A 134 -6.27 5.25 -2.09
N ALA A 135 -5.71 6.06 -2.96
CA ALA A 135 -4.45 5.75 -3.64
C ALA A 135 -3.36 6.74 -3.22
N LEU A 136 -2.23 6.20 -2.83
CA LEU A 136 -1.02 6.92 -2.45
C LEU A 136 0.09 6.49 -3.40
N ALA A 137 0.57 7.38 -4.25
CA ALA A 137 1.59 7.07 -5.24
C ALA A 137 2.89 7.83 -4.97
N SER A 138 4.01 7.20 -5.26
CA SER A 138 5.34 7.76 -5.02
C SER A 138 5.69 8.94 -5.93
N CYS A 139 5.05 9.06 -7.09
CA CYS A 139 5.27 10.17 -8.01
C CYS A 139 4.00 10.49 -8.80
N ALA A 140 3.88 11.74 -9.24
CA ALA A 140 2.90 12.17 -10.24
C ALA A 140 3.17 11.50 -11.59
N ALA A 141 2.21 11.62 -12.50
CA ALA A 141 2.19 10.95 -13.79
C ALA A 141 3.44 11.19 -14.65
N ASP A 142 4.02 12.37 -14.62
CA ASP A 142 5.22 12.78 -15.34
C ASP A 142 6.53 12.55 -14.54
N GLY A 143 6.42 12.02 -13.32
CA GLY A 143 7.53 11.85 -12.39
C GLY A 143 8.24 10.50 -12.53
N ARG A 144 9.49 10.48 -12.06
CA ARG A 144 10.26 9.23 -11.86
C ARG A 144 10.35 8.91 -10.39
N ALA A 145 9.94 7.72 -10.00
CA ALA A 145 10.29 7.19 -8.69
C ALA A 145 11.82 7.03 -8.61
N ARG A 146 12.39 7.48 -7.51
CA ARG A 146 13.83 7.36 -7.26
C ARG A 146 14.07 6.32 -6.19
N GLU A 147 15.18 5.62 -6.29
CA GLU A 147 15.63 4.66 -5.27
C GLU A 147 17.00 5.04 -4.73
N ASN A 148 17.28 4.66 -3.51
CA ASN A 148 18.63 4.65 -2.93
C ASN A 148 19.13 3.20 -2.82
N SER A 149 20.24 2.97 -2.16
CA SER A 149 20.81 1.62 -2.00
C SER A 149 19.95 0.67 -1.15
N VAL A 150 18.91 1.17 -0.46
CA VAL A 150 18.10 0.40 0.48
C VAL A 150 16.65 0.30 0.04
N ASN A 151 15.99 1.42 -0.29
CA ASN A 151 14.55 1.52 -0.59
C ASN A 151 14.29 2.44 -1.78
N GLY A 152 13.11 2.33 -2.36
CA GLY A 152 12.49 3.44 -3.07
C GLY A 152 12.46 4.66 -2.16
N PHE A 153 12.76 5.84 -2.70
CA PHE A 153 12.97 7.02 -1.85
C PHE A 153 11.71 7.40 -1.07
N PHE A 154 10.57 7.38 -1.75
CA PHE A 154 9.27 7.62 -1.14
C PHE A 154 8.93 6.53 -0.11
N THR A 155 9.03 5.25 -0.47
CA THR A 155 8.74 4.14 0.45
C THR A 155 9.63 4.20 1.68
N GLY A 156 10.92 4.48 1.54
CA GLY A 156 11.82 4.66 2.66
C GLY A 156 11.39 5.81 3.58
N ALA A 157 10.94 6.94 3.03
CA ALA A 157 10.38 8.04 3.79
C ALA A 157 9.09 7.64 4.51
N LEU A 158 8.16 6.99 3.82
CA LEU A 158 6.91 6.52 4.39
C LEU A 158 7.13 5.52 5.54
N LEU A 159 8.01 4.55 5.36
CA LEU A 159 8.37 3.59 6.41
C LEU A 159 8.91 4.28 7.67
N ARG A 160 9.73 5.35 7.52
CA ARG A 160 10.20 6.15 8.66
C ARG A 160 9.04 6.80 9.40
N GLN A 161 8.06 7.38 8.68
CA GLN A 161 6.89 7.99 9.31
C GLN A 161 6.00 6.96 10.00
N LEU A 162 5.77 5.80 9.38
CA LEU A 162 4.99 4.71 9.95
C LEU A 162 5.61 4.11 11.21
N ARG A 163 6.95 4.13 11.32
CA ARG A 163 7.72 3.57 12.45
C ARG A 163 8.00 4.59 13.55
N ARG A 164 7.59 5.85 13.40
CA ARG A 164 7.83 6.88 14.42
C ARG A 164 7.30 6.45 15.79
N PRO A 165 8.05 6.69 16.86
CA PRO A 165 7.56 6.48 18.21
C PRO A 165 6.25 7.24 18.44
N ARG A 166 5.30 6.59 19.06
CA ARG A 166 3.99 7.15 19.38
C ARG A 166 3.84 7.36 20.88
N ARG A 167 3.01 8.32 21.23
CA ARG A 167 2.66 8.52 22.66
C ARG A 167 1.97 7.25 23.18
N PRO A 168 2.24 6.87 24.45
CA PRO A 168 1.49 5.80 25.10
C PRO A 168 -0.02 6.02 24.96
N GLY A 169 -0.78 4.97 24.71
CA GLY A 169 -2.22 5.06 24.52
C GLY A 169 -2.70 5.48 23.13
N THR A 170 -1.78 5.76 22.17
CA THR A 170 -2.17 6.00 20.76
C THR A 170 -2.81 4.73 20.18
N ARG A 171 -4.08 4.83 19.76
CA ARG A 171 -4.87 3.69 19.26
C ARG A 171 -5.08 3.68 17.75
N SER A 172 -4.64 4.72 17.06
CA SER A 172 -4.79 4.82 15.60
C SER A 172 -3.60 5.52 14.98
N LEU A 173 -3.32 5.18 13.73
CA LEU A 173 -2.37 5.83 12.85
C LEU A 173 -3.15 6.64 11.81
N ASP A 174 -2.79 7.90 11.62
CA ASP A 174 -3.24 8.68 10.49
C ASP A 174 -2.27 8.41 9.31
N LEU A 175 -2.72 7.58 8.38
CA LEU A 175 -1.90 7.19 7.23
C LEU A 175 -1.70 8.34 6.26
N LEU A 176 -2.67 9.26 6.15
CA LEU A 176 -2.54 10.44 5.31
C LEU A 176 -1.52 11.43 5.86
N ASP A 177 -1.48 11.64 7.20
CA ASP A 177 -0.43 12.47 7.82
C ASP A 177 0.97 11.85 7.58
N ALA A 178 1.08 10.52 7.72
CA ALA A 178 2.33 9.81 7.44
C ALA A 178 2.76 9.95 5.96
N PHE A 179 1.79 9.86 5.04
CA PHE A 179 2.03 10.08 3.61
C PHE A 179 2.48 11.51 3.33
N ASN A 180 1.78 12.53 3.82
CA ASN A 180 2.10 13.93 3.57
C ASN A 180 3.52 14.26 4.04
N ARG A 181 3.92 13.79 5.24
CA ARG A 181 5.28 13.97 5.73
C ARG A 181 6.33 13.24 4.88
N ALA A 182 6.00 12.06 4.37
CA ALA A 182 6.89 11.32 3.45
C ALA A 182 6.99 12.04 2.10
N ALA A 183 5.90 12.63 1.62
CA ALA A 183 5.86 13.41 0.41
C ALA A 183 6.72 14.68 0.54
N ASP A 184 6.58 15.44 1.62
CA ASP A 184 7.41 16.62 1.88
C ASP A 184 8.90 16.27 1.89
N GLU A 185 9.25 15.13 2.50
CA GLU A 185 10.64 14.64 2.51
C GLU A 185 11.12 14.26 1.11
N ALA A 186 10.29 13.59 0.30
CA ALA A 186 10.64 13.18 -1.05
C ALA A 186 10.80 14.39 -1.99
N VAL A 187 9.91 15.38 -1.90
CA VAL A 187 10.01 16.64 -2.65
C VAL A 187 11.29 17.36 -2.28
N GLY A 188 11.54 17.57 -0.98
CA GLY A 188 12.68 18.36 -0.51
C GLY A 188 14.04 17.74 -0.82
N ARG A 189 14.14 16.40 -0.86
CA ARG A 189 15.43 15.70 -1.06
C ARG A 189 15.75 15.36 -2.49
N VAL A 190 14.75 14.95 -3.28
CA VAL A 190 14.99 14.40 -4.63
C VAL A 190 14.06 14.98 -5.70
N GLY A 191 13.22 15.93 -5.36
CA GLY A 191 12.26 16.53 -6.28
C GLY A 191 11.20 15.55 -6.79
N GLN A 192 10.93 14.47 -6.05
CA GLN A 192 9.90 13.51 -6.36
C GLN A 192 8.57 13.99 -5.80
N ASN A 193 7.56 14.11 -6.64
CA ASN A 193 6.24 14.61 -6.27
C ASN A 193 5.24 13.46 -6.08
N PRO A 194 5.04 12.97 -4.85
CA PRO A 194 4.03 11.96 -4.58
C PRO A 194 2.63 12.47 -4.84
N LEU A 195 1.75 11.58 -5.27
CA LEU A 195 0.36 11.85 -5.59
C LEU A 195 -0.56 11.16 -4.59
N PHE A 196 -1.57 11.87 -4.16
CA PHE A 196 -2.66 11.36 -3.35
C PHE A 196 -3.97 11.50 -4.11
N ALA A 197 -4.71 10.41 -4.25
CA ALA A 197 -6.04 10.40 -4.84
C ALA A 197 -7.03 9.73 -3.90
N THR A 198 -8.16 10.38 -3.67
CA THR A 198 -9.25 9.86 -2.83
C THR A 198 -10.58 10.40 -3.26
N ASN A 199 -11.61 9.61 -3.04
CA ASN A 199 -12.99 10.03 -3.12
C ASN A 199 -13.49 10.49 -1.71
N GLY A 200 -13.06 11.70 -1.28
CA GLY A 200 -13.66 12.38 -0.12
C GLY A 200 -13.09 12.07 1.27
N ALA A 201 -11.97 11.38 1.44
CA ALA A 201 -11.40 11.11 2.75
C ALA A 201 -10.50 12.27 3.25
N GLY A 202 -11.01 13.10 4.16
CA GLY A 202 -10.21 14.13 4.85
C GLY A 202 -9.24 13.57 5.91
N ARG A 203 -9.44 12.34 6.36
CA ARG A 203 -8.56 11.63 7.31
C ARG A 203 -8.59 10.13 7.04
N LEU A 204 -7.40 9.53 6.94
CA LEU A 204 -7.23 8.10 6.74
C LEU A 204 -6.68 7.47 8.01
N ARG A 205 -7.55 7.15 8.96
CA ARG A 205 -7.15 6.55 10.23
C ARG A 205 -7.34 5.04 10.20
N ILE A 206 -6.25 4.32 10.46
CA ILE A 206 -6.26 2.88 10.68
C ILE A 206 -5.95 2.58 12.16
N PRO A 207 -6.62 1.60 12.78
CA PRO A 207 -6.34 1.26 14.17
C PRO A 207 -4.92 0.69 14.32
N ILE A 208 -4.32 0.91 15.48
CA ILE A 208 -3.14 0.15 15.93
C ILE A 208 -3.71 -1.03 16.71
N LEU A 209 -3.49 -2.24 16.21
CA LEU A 209 -4.00 -3.44 16.85
C LEU A 209 -3.05 -3.80 17.98
N THR A 210 -3.52 -3.73 19.21
CA THR A 210 -2.74 -4.21 20.35
C THR A 210 -2.61 -5.73 20.25
N GLN A 211 -1.41 -6.24 20.41
CA GLN A 211 -1.19 -7.67 20.61
C GLN A 211 -1.86 -8.06 21.94
N THR A 212 -3.10 -8.49 21.89
CA THR A 212 -3.67 -9.27 22.99
C THR A 212 -3.08 -10.68 22.84
N SER A 213 -2.04 -10.96 23.65
CA SER A 213 -1.36 -12.26 23.81
C SER A 213 -1.00 -12.95 22.47
N LEU A 214 0.29 -12.95 22.14
CA LEU A 214 0.81 -13.98 21.27
C LEU A 214 0.50 -15.34 21.94
N PRO A 215 -0.13 -16.28 21.24
CA PRO A 215 -0.07 -17.66 21.66
C PRO A 215 1.33 -18.18 21.30
N PHE A 216 2.31 -17.88 22.14
CA PHE A 216 3.52 -18.64 22.25
C PHE A 216 3.34 -19.52 23.50
N ASP A 217 2.76 -20.63 23.31
CA ASP A 217 2.95 -21.86 24.09
C ASP A 217 3.55 -22.92 23.17
#